data_935cd3b7eaf8e165e14504afd2843d4a
#
_entry.id   935cd3b7eaf8e165e14504afd2843d4a
#
_cell.length_a   1.000
_cell.length_b   1.000
_cell.length_c   1.000
_cell.angle_alpha   90.00
_cell.angle_beta   90.00
_cell.angle_gamma   90.00
#
_symmetry.space_group_name_H-M   'P 1'
#
loop_
_entity.id
_entity.type
_entity.pdbx_description
1 polymer ?
#
loop_
_entity_poly.entity_id
_entity_poly.type
_entity_poly.pdbx_seq_one_letter_code
_entity_poly.pdbx_strand_id
1 'polypeptide(L)'
;MGEYDFTYKLPDNFGKRVVQFLQQVGKMNMAEAFQRCTFEYEDIDFAYYAGLKGDNWNKRAVDFTFEGQKDDISLLRSSKTILKNAVEKALKPSESGYLIRDIYYFESDISYEKTKIPSSNEERLNVDIETANMVLDDLIQIGERVCLNCLFTASSSENNINDYFRDMLFAKGYNEVKDQTRHGISVNGKDAAEVDILLTKEGSEIAIFEGLKLDSVKTSYIDTHIEKAIINYNALGTATFIVAYVNSADFESFWKRYSDHVQHYDFPLQIRKKFYPLAYPNAATRVATLILSRDGFDFPVYFIAFKIS
;
A
#
# COMPACT_ATOMS: atom_id res chain seq x y z
N MET A 1 -15.22 -40.49 38.79
CA MET A 1 -14.51 -39.67 37.78
C MET A 1 -15.54 -38.70 37.27
N GLY A 2 -15.44 -37.44 37.68
CA GLY A 2 -16.37 -36.42 37.13
C GLY A 2 -16.07 -36.21 35.66
N GLU A 3 -17.07 -36.39 34.82
CA GLU A 3 -17.03 -35.90 33.46
C GLU A 3 -16.86 -34.39 33.52
N TYR A 4 -15.72 -33.88 33.09
CA TYR A 4 -15.54 -32.45 32.86
C TYR A 4 -16.31 -32.09 31.58
N ASP A 5 -17.48 -31.51 31.75
CA ASP A 5 -18.29 -30.96 30.65
C ASP A 5 -17.66 -29.65 30.16
N PHE A 6 -16.62 -29.77 29.26
CA PHE A 6 -16.05 -28.61 28.64
C PHE A 6 -16.99 -28.07 27.56
N THR A 7 -17.06 -26.74 27.45
CA THR A 7 -17.95 -26.09 26.47
C THR A 7 -17.41 -26.10 25.05
N TYR A 8 -16.08 -26.23 24.90
CA TYR A 8 -15.33 -26.07 23.64
C TYR A 8 -15.75 -24.81 22.86
N LYS A 9 -15.94 -23.74 23.62
CA LYS A 9 -16.26 -22.41 23.09
C LYS A 9 -15.45 -21.35 23.85
N LEU A 10 -15.16 -20.25 23.15
CA LEU A 10 -14.61 -19.10 23.85
C LEU A 10 -15.64 -18.52 24.83
N PRO A 11 -15.19 -18.08 26.02
CA PRO A 11 -16.06 -17.33 26.92
C PRO A 11 -16.64 -16.08 26.24
N ASP A 12 -17.93 -15.79 26.44
CA ASP A 12 -18.62 -14.65 25.79
C ASP A 12 -17.93 -13.30 26.00
N ASN A 13 -17.18 -13.15 27.08
CA ASN A 13 -16.44 -11.94 27.41
C ASN A 13 -14.92 -12.09 27.21
N PHE A 14 -14.48 -13.04 26.38
CA PHE A 14 -13.07 -13.38 26.18
C PHE A 14 -12.21 -12.14 25.93
N GLY A 15 -12.52 -11.35 24.90
CA GLY A 15 -11.75 -10.15 24.55
C GLY A 15 -11.66 -9.13 25.70
N LYS A 16 -12.78 -8.89 26.41
CA LYS A 16 -12.78 -8.00 27.60
C LYS A 16 -11.87 -8.52 28.71
N ARG A 17 -11.81 -9.83 28.89
CA ARG A 17 -10.93 -10.47 29.88
C ARG A 17 -9.46 -10.33 29.53
N VAL A 18 -9.09 -10.52 28.25
CA VAL A 18 -7.71 -10.28 27.78
C VAL A 18 -7.28 -8.85 28.12
N VAL A 19 -8.11 -7.87 27.78
CA VAL A 19 -7.86 -6.45 28.09
C VAL A 19 -7.66 -6.23 29.58
N GLN A 20 -8.56 -6.77 30.41
CA GLN A 20 -8.45 -6.66 31.86
C GLN A 20 -7.16 -7.24 32.41
N PHE A 21 -6.74 -8.43 31.96
CA PHE A 21 -5.48 -9.03 32.38
C PHE A 21 -4.27 -8.23 31.94
N LEU A 22 -4.26 -7.67 30.74
CA LEU A 22 -3.18 -6.79 30.27
C LEU A 22 -3.09 -5.52 31.12
N GLN A 23 -4.23 -4.92 31.46
CA GLN A 23 -4.30 -3.75 32.34
C GLN A 23 -3.82 -4.05 33.75
N GLN A 24 -4.21 -5.18 34.33
CA GLN A 24 -3.78 -5.62 35.66
C GLN A 24 -2.26 -5.80 35.78
N VAL A 25 -1.58 -6.17 34.68
CA VAL A 25 -0.11 -6.28 34.65
C VAL A 25 0.56 -4.99 34.17
N GLY A 26 -0.15 -3.86 34.14
CA GLY A 26 0.38 -2.55 33.78
C GLY A 26 0.71 -2.37 32.30
N LYS A 27 0.15 -3.18 31.41
CA LYS A 27 0.37 -3.14 29.96
C LYS A 27 -0.76 -2.44 29.21
N MET A 28 -1.01 -1.16 29.57
CA MET A 28 -2.11 -0.36 29.00
C MET A 28 -2.01 -0.26 27.49
N ASN A 29 -0.81 0.06 26.94
CA ASN A 29 -0.63 0.20 25.50
C ASN A 29 -0.93 -1.11 24.74
N MET A 30 -0.58 -2.27 25.32
CA MET A 30 -0.93 -3.56 24.74
C MET A 30 -2.44 -3.85 24.80
N ALA A 31 -3.12 -3.43 25.87
CA ALA A 31 -4.55 -3.57 25.98
C ALA A 31 -5.28 -2.74 24.91
N GLU A 32 -4.80 -1.53 24.65
CA GLU A 32 -5.32 -0.66 23.60
C GLU A 32 -5.04 -1.22 22.20
N ALA A 33 -3.80 -1.71 21.94
CA ALA A 33 -3.44 -2.36 20.69
C ALA A 33 -4.32 -3.60 20.46
N PHE A 34 -4.52 -4.45 21.47
CA PHE A 34 -5.39 -5.61 21.38
C PHE A 34 -6.85 -5.23 21.02
N GLN A 35 -7.36 -4.13 21.55
CA GLN A 35 -8.71 -3.65 21.25
C GLN A 35 -8.89 -3.15 19.81
N ARG A 36 -7.80 -2.68 19.18
CA ARG A 36 -7.79 -2.23 17.79
C ARG A 36 -7.60 -3.37 16.79
N CYS A 37 -7.05 -4.51 17.23
CA CYS A 37 -6.90 -5.70 16.42
C CYS A 37 -8.18 -6.52 16.36
N THR A 38 -8.40 -7.19 15.24
CA THR A 38 -9.34 -8.31 15.15
C THR A 38 -8.65 -9.61 15.50
N PHE A 39 -9.41 -10.63 15.88
CA PHE A 39 -8.86 -11.96 16.09
C PHE A 39 -9.82 -13.03 15.63
N GLU A 40 -9.24 -14.10 15.12
CA GLU A 40 -9.90 -15.35 14.83
C GLU A 40 -9.26 -16.46 15.64
N TYR A 41 -9.95 -17.58 15.80
CA TYR A 41 -9.40 -18.76 16.44
C TYR A 41 -9.80 -20.02 15.69
N GLU A 42 -8.89 -20.97 15.67
CA GLU A 42 -9.09 -22.28 15.08
C GLU A 42 -8.99 -23.36 16.15
N ASP A 43 -10.04 -24.17 16.28
CA ASP A 43 -10.05 -25.38 17.12
C ASP A 43 -9.24 -26.48 16.40
N ILE A 44 -8.05 -26.74 16.92
CA ILE A 44 -7.16 -27.77 16.38
C ILE A 44 -7.54 -29.08 17.08
N ASP A 45 -8.20 -29.94 16.34
CA ASP A 45 -8.73 -31.20 16.85
C ASP A 45 -7.70 -31.96 17.69
N PHE A 46 -8.22 -32.59 18.69
CA PHE A 46 -7.76 -33.13 19.92
C PHE A 46 -6.43 -33.86 19.97
N ALA A 47 -6.10 -34.63 18.97
CA ALA A 47 -5.31 -35.83 19.25
C ALA A 47 -3.78 -35.67 19.15
N TYR A 48 -3.31 -34.61 18.56
CA TYR A 48 -1.94 -34.64 18.03
C TYR A 48 -0.89 -33.88 18.85
N TYR A 49 -1.28 -33.24 19.96
CA TYR A 49 -0.28 -32.48 20.70
C TYR A 49 0.24 -33.25 21.90
N ALA A 50 1.28 -34.01 21.65
CA ALA A 50 2.10 -34.71 22.64
C ALA A 50 2.61 -33.83 23.81
N GLY A 51 2.29 -32.53 23.82
CA GLY A 51 2.56 -31.63 24.92
C GLY A 51 1.48 -31.58 26.00
N LEU A 52 0.30 -32.09 25.74
CA LEU A 52 -0.82 -32.13 26.70
C LEU A 52 -0.61 -33.39 27.59
N LYS A 53 -0.05 -33.18 28.79
CA LYS A 53 0.22 -34.26 29.78
C LYS A 53 -0.73 -34.15 30.96
N GLY A 54 -0.97 -35.29 31.62
CA GLY A 54 -1.78 -35.35 32.84
C GLY A 54 -3.24 -35.10 32.62
N ASP A 55 -3.85 -34.20 33.41
CA ASP A 55 -5.29 -33.92 33.38
C ASP A 55 -5.78 -33.15 32.16
N ASN A 56 -4.93 -32.95 31.18
CA ASN A 56 -5.25 -32.20 29.95
C ASN A 56 -5.62 -33.08 28.76
N TRP A 57 -5.72 -34.38 28.94
CA TRP A 57 -5.92 -35.38 27.86
C TRP A 57 -7.24 -35.21 27.08
N ASN A 58 -8.23 -34.56 27.69
CA ASN A 58 -9.54 -34.27 27.10
C ASN A 58 -9.71 -32.80 26.68
N LYS A 59 -8.65 -31.97 26.78
CA LYS A 59 -8.66 -30.59 26.29
C LYS A 59 -8.26 -30.52 24.84
N ARG A 60 -8.67 -29.46 24.17
CA ARG A 60 -8.37 -29.18 22.77
C ARG A 60 -7.35 -28.06 22.64
N ALA A 61 -6.47 -28.17 21.66
CA ALA A 61 -5.57 -27.08 21.31
C ALA A 61 -6.31 -26.03 20.48
N VAL A 62 -5.98 -24.76 20.67
CA VAL A 62 -6.53 -23.65 19.90
C VAL A 62 -5.39 -22.75 19.46
N ASP A 63 -5.44 -22.33 18.21
CA ASP A 63 -4.59 -21.30 17.65
C ASP A 63 -5.37 -20.00 17.56
N PHE A 64 -4.68 -18.90 17.81
CA PHE A 64 -5.24 -17.57 17.60
C PHE A 64 -4.48 -16.86 16.48
N THR A 65 -5.24 -16.15 15.66
CA THR A 65 -4.73 -15.25 14.64
C THR A 65 -5.16 -13.84 14.99
N PHE A 66 -4.19 -12.95 15.23
CA PHE A 66 -4.44 -11.52 15.44
C PHE A 66 -4.10 -10.76 14.18
N GLU A 67 -5.00 -9.89 13.76
CA GLU A 67 -4.83 -9.03 12.59
C GLU A 67 -5.05 -7.57 12.99
N GLY A 68 -4.18 -6.69 12.55
CA GLY A 68 -4.26 -5.26 12.87
C GLY A 68 -3.15 -4.44 12.22
N GLN A 69 -3.12 -3.17 12.54
CA GLN A 69 -2.10 -2.26 12.01
C GLN A 69 -0.69 -2.68 12.45
N LYS A 70 0.29 -2.38 11.61
CA LYS A 70 1.70 -2.75 11.81
C LYS A 70 2.22 -2.43 13.22
N ASP A 71 1.95 -1.23 13.72
CA ASP A 71 2.44 -0.80 15.04
C ASP A 71 1.80 -1.59 16.17
N ASP A 72 0.49 -1.85 16.09
CA ASP A 72 -0.26 -2.64 17.06
C ASP A 72 0.22 -4.09 17.06
N ILE A 73 0.33 -4.69 15.89
CA ILE A 73 0.84 -6.07 15.72
C ILE A 73 2.28 -6.19 16.18
N SER A 74 3.15 -5.23 15.85
CA SER A 74 4.54 -5.20 16.32
C SER A 74 4.62 -5.12 17.84
N LEU A 75 3.76 -4.31 18.47
CA LEU A 75 3.67 -4.20 19.93
C LEU A 75 3.21 -5.51 20.59
N LEU A 76 2.16 -6.14 20.05
CA LEU A 76 1.67 -7.43 20.56
C LEU A 76 2.70 -8.54 20.38
N ARG A 77 3.38 -8.60 19.23
CA ARG A 77 4.43 -9.58 18.91
C ARG A 77 5.66 -9.42 19.81
N SER A 78 6.08 -8.18 20.08
CA SER A 78 7.26 -7.88 20.91
C SER A 78 7.13 -8.38 22.36
N SER A 79 5.90 -8.56 22.82
CA SER A 79 5.58 -9.01 24.18
C SER A 79 4.75 -10.31 24.17
N LYS A 80 5.05 -11.23 23.25
CA LYS A 80 4.34 -12.50 22.99
C LYS A 80 4.01 -13.27 24.28
N THR A 81 4.94 -13.37 25.21
CA THR A 81 4.75 -14.11 26.47
C THR A 81 3.66 -13.48 27.33
N ILE A 82 3.62 -12.15 27.44
CA ILE A 82 2.64 -11.43 28.24
C ILE A 82 1.26 -11.59 27.62
N LEU A 83 1.15 -11.42 26.31
CA LEU A 83 -0.08 -11.62 25.57
C LEU A 83 -0.58 -13.06 25.71
N LYS A 84 0.27 -14.05 25.49
CA LYS A 84 -0.07 -15.46 25.63
C LYS A 84 -0.64 -15.75 27.02
N ASN A 85 0.01 -15.28 28.07
CA ASN A 85 -0.49 -15.45 29.46
C ASN A 85 -1.86 -14.80 29.69
N ALA A 86 -2.10 -13.61 29.11
CA ALA A 86 -3.39 -12.93 29.22
C ALA A 86 -4.50 -13.71 28.49
N VAL A 87 -4.20 -14.20 27.29
CA VAL A 87 -5.10 -15.02 26.47
C VAL A 87 -5.41 -16.35 27.18
N GLU A 88 -4.41 -17.04 27.72
CA GLU A 88 -4.59 -18.29 28.49
C GLU A 88 -5.51 -18.10 29.67
N LYS A 89 -5.30 -17.05 30.47
CA LYS A 89 -6.19 -16.73 31.60
C LYS A 89 -7.62 -16.39 31.14
N ALA A 90 -7.74 -15.70 29.99
CA ALA A 90 -9.03 -15.33 29.45
C ALA A 90 -9.83 -16.53 28.91
N LEU A 91 -9.14 -17.56 28.41
CA LEU A 91 -9.73 -18.81 27.91
C LEU A 91 -10.47 -19.61 28.99
N LYS A 92 -10.12 -19.44 30.28
CA LYS A 92 -10.63 -20.31 31.35
C LYS A 92 -10.54 -21.80 30.98
N PRO A 93 -9.34 -22.40 30.90
CA PRO A 93 -9.16 -23.76 30.39
C PRO A 93 -9.95 -24.84 31.15
N SER A 94 -10.31 -24.58 32.42
CA SER A 94 -11.13 -25.48 33.25
C SER A 94 -12.62 -25.46 32.88
N GLU A 95 -13.09 -24.45 32.16
CA GLU A 95 -14.48 -24.28 31.71
C GLU A 95 -14.58 -24.52 30.20
N SER A 96 -13.71 -23.86 29.41
CA SER A 96 -13.72 -23.95 27.95
C SER A 96 -13.19 -25.26 27.41
N GLY A 97 -12.22 -25.89 28.10
CA GLY A 97 -11.52 -27.05 27.60
C GLY A 97 -10.44 -26.71 26.57
N TYR A 98 -10.14 -25.42 26.32
CA TYR A 98 -9.12 -25.01 25.39
C TYR A 98 -7.78 -24.71 26.03
N LEU A 99 -6.72 -25.09 25.31
CA LEU A 99 -5.34 -24.71 25.62
C LEU A 99 -4.70 -24.05 24.40
N ILE A 100 -4.01 -22.94 24.61
CA ILE A 100 -3.30 -22.26 23.54
C ILE A 100 -2.14 -23.10 23.01
N ARG A 101 -2.16 -23.36 21.71
CA ARG A 101 -1.01 -23.88 20.99
C ARG A 101 -0.11 -22.74 20.53
N ASP A 102 -0.59 -21.89 19.65
CA ASP A 102 0.17 -20.75 19.14
C ASP A 102 -0.67 -19.51 18.91
N ILE A 103 0.02 -18.38 18.68
CA ILE A 103 -0.54 -17.10 18.30
C ILE A 103 0.19 -16.62 17.05
N TYR A 104 -0.57 -16.43 15.99
CA TYR A 104 -0.14 -15.88 14.72
C TYR A 104 -0.47 -14.40 14.66
N TYR A 105 0.36 -13.64 13.96
CA TYR A 105 0.25 -12.20 13.84
C TYR A 105 0.30 -11.81 12.38
N PHE A 106 -0.77 -11.20 11.89
CA PHE A 106 -0.85 -10.67 10.56
C PHE A 106 -0.96 -9.15 10.62
N GLU A 107 -0.07 -8.50 9.90
CA GLU A 107 -0.18 -7.08 9.67
C GLU A 107 -1.21 -6.90 8.57
N SER A 108 -2.36 -6.29 8.90
CA SER A 108 -3.25 -5.84 7.86
C SER A 108 -2.62 -4.63 7.22
N ASP A 109 -2.24 -4.75 5.96
CA ASP A 109 -1.83 -3.62 5.13
C ASP A 109 -2.97 -2.62 4.89
N ILE A 110 -4.12 -2.94 5.43
CA ILE A 110 -5.33 -2.16 5.31
C ILE A 110 -5.66 -1.62 6.70
N SER A 111 -5.42 -0.33 6.92
CA SER A 111 -6.25 0.40 7.84
C SER A 111 -7.69 0.33 7.32
N TYR A 112 -8.43 -0.71 7.70
CA TYR A 112 -9.87 -0.64 7.75
C TYR A 112 -10.28 0.29 8.91
N GLU A 113 -9.77 1.49 8.95
CA GLU A 113 -10.67 2.55 9.28
C GLU A 113 -11.78 2.40 8.23
N LYS A 114 -12.99 2.04 8.65
CA LYS A 114 -14.20 2.33 7.86
C LYS A 114 -13.94 3.71 7.30
N THR A 115 -13.67 3.77 6.00
CA THR A 115 -13.27 5.00 5.34
C THR A 115 -14.34 5.98 5.73
N LYS A 116 -14.03 6.88 6.67
CA LYS A 116 -14.89 8.02 6.92
C LYS A 116 -15.00 8.63 5.55
N ILE A 117 -16.21 8.59 4.98
CA ILE A 117 -16.44 9.31 3.73
C ILE A 117 -15.92 10.71 4.02
N PRO A 118 -14.89 11.17 3.30
CA PRO A 118 -14.27 12.46 3.58
C PRO A 118 -15.37 13.51 3.68
N SER A 119 -15.41 14.27 4.76
CA SER A 119 -16.46 15.25 5.01
C SER A 119 -16.24 16.53 4.19
N SER A 120 -15.05 16.66 3.58
CA SER A 120 -14.67 17.80 2.75
C SER A 120 -13.76 17.37 1.59
N ASN A 121 -13.71 18.20 0.54
CA ASN A 121 -12.77 18.00 -0.57
C ASN A 121 -11.31 18.04 -0.13
N GLU A 122 -10.97 18.77 0.92
CA GLU A 122 -9.63 18.84 1.46
C GLU A 122 -9.23 17.53 2.17
N GLU A 123 -10.12 16.98 2.99
CA GLU A 123 -9.89 15.66 3.62
C GLU A 123 -9.75 14.56 2.58
N ARG A 124 -10.59 14.57 1.55
CA ARG A 124 -10.50 13.63 0.43
C ARG A 124 -9.14 13.73 -0.28
N LEU A 125 -8.73 14.96 -0.63
CA LEU A 125 -7.43 15.17 -1.29
C LEU A 125 -6.27 14.67 -0.42
N ASN A 126 -6.33 14.84 0.89
CA ASN A 126 -5.30 14.33 1.80
C ASN A 126 -5.24 12.79 1.78
N VAL A 127 -6.39 12.12 1.80
CA VAL A 127 -6.45 10.65 1.67
C VAL A 127 -5.91 10.17 0.31
N ASP A 128 -6.24 10.87 -0.76
CA ASP A 128 -5.73 10.55 -2.10
C ASP A 128 -4.21 10.76 -2.18
N ILE A 129 -3.68 11.81 -1.54
CA ILE A 129 -2.22 12.06 -1.45
C ILE A 129 -1.53 10.97 -0.63
N GLU A 130 -2.11 10.52 0.49
CA GLU A 130 -1.55 9.41 1.30
C GLU A 130 -1.48 8.13 0.48
N THR A 131 -2.56 7.79 -0.24
CA THR A 131 -2.59 6.64 -1.15
C THR A 131 -1.56 6.77 -2.27
N ALA A 132 -1.47 7.96 -2.88
CA ALA A 132 -0.50 8.24 -3.93
C ALA A 132 0.95 8.16 -3.42
N ASN A 133 1.23 8.56 -2.18
CA ASN A 133 2.55 8.45 -1.59
C ASN A 133 2.98 6.99 -1.40
N MET A 134 2.05 6.08 -1.06
CA MET A 134 2.37 4.64 -1.02
C MET A 134 2.78 4.13 -2.42
N VAL A 135 2.04 4.50 -3.45
CA VAL A 135 2.39 4.15 -4.84
C VAL A 135 3.74 4.78 -5.24
N LEU A 136 3.99 6.04 -4.86
CA LEU A 136 5.25 6.73 -5.11
C LEU A 136 6.45 6.00 -4.51
N ASP A 137 6.34 5.58 -3.25
CA ASP A 137 7.40 4.84 -2.55
C ASP A 137 7.69 3.51 -3.26
N ASP A 138 6.66 2.80 -3.71
CA ASP A 138 6.82 1.57 -4.48
C ASP A 138 7.46 1.81 -5.84
N LEU A 139 7.07 2.87 -6.56
CA LEU A 139 7.69 3.26 -7.82
C LEU A 139 9.17 3.63 -7.65
N ILE A 140 9.51 4.35 -6.56
CA ILE A 140 10.90 4.69 -6.24
C ILE A 140 11.71 3.42 -6.00
N GLN A 141 11.23 2.47 -5.20
CA GLN A 141 11.93 1.21 -4.94
C GLN A 141 12.14 0.38 -6.23
N ILE A 142 11.16 0.35 -7.13
CA ILE A 142 11.29 -0.32 -8.42
C ILE A 142 12.33 0.40 -9.29
N GLY A 143 12.25 1.73 -9.38
CA GLY A 143 13.19 2.55 -10.13
C GLY A 143 14.62 2.46 -9.62
N GLU A 144 14.84 2.35 -8.30
CA GLU A 144 16.16 2.09 -7.71
C GLU A 144 16.76 0.78 -8.24
N ARG A 145 15.98 -0.28 -8.35
CA ARG A 145 16.44 -1.56 -8.91
C ARG A 145 16.81 -1.43 -10.38
N VAL A 146 16.04 -0.65 -11.14
CA VAL A 146 16.36 -0.33 -12.55
C VAL A 146 17.72 0.36 -12.65
N CYS A 147 17.97 1.36 -11.79
CA CYS A 147 19.22 2.12 -11.78
C CYS A 147 20.42 1.26 -11.33
N LEU A 148 20.24 0.47 -10.24
CA LEU A 148 21.34 -0.31 -9.64
C LEU A 148 21.80 -1.48 -10.51
N ASN A 149 20.88 -2.14 -11.19
CA ASN A 149 21.17 -3.38 -11.90
C ASN A 149 21.56 -3.15 -13.37
N CYS A 150 21.55 -1.89 -13.84
CA CYS A 150 21.77 -1.56 -15.24
C CYS A 150 20.93 -2.43 -16.20
N LEU A 151 19.71 -2.75 -15.80
CA LEU A 151 18.80 -3.64 -16.54
C LEU A 151 18.42 -3.07 -17.89
N PHE A 152 18.36 -1.73 -17.98
CA PHE A 152 17.93 -1.02 -19.14
C PHE A 152 18.99 -0.02 -19.60
N THR A 153 19.13 0.10 -20.90
CA THR A 153 20.13 0.94 -21.57
C THR A 153 19.47 1.86 -22.59
N ALA A 154 20.29 2.67 -23.27
CA ALA A 154 19.83 3.50 -24.37
C ALA A 154 19.08 2.71 -25.47
N SER A 155 19.40 1.42 -25.66
CA SER A 155 18.77 0.56 -26.69
C SER A 155 17.46 -0.11 -26.20
N SER A 156 17.15 -0.10 -24.90
CA SER A 156 15.92 -0.68 -24.38
C SER A 156 14.71 0.13 -24.85
N SER A 157 13.61 -0.52 -25.21
CA SER A 157 12.37 0.17 -25.56
C SER A 157 11.67 0.69 -24.28
N GLU A 158 10.86 1.72 -24.44
CA GLU A 158 10.00 2.24 -23.37
C GLU A 158 9.06 1.17 -22.85
N ASN A 159 8.42 0.42 -23.76
CA ASN A 159 7.50 -0.66 -23.41
C ASN A 159 8.17 -1.72 -22.53
N ASN A 160 9.42 -2.11 -22.80
CA ASN A 160 10.13 -3.09 -21.96
C ASN A 160 10.35 -2.58 -20.53
N ILE A 161 10.54 -1.27 -20.37
CA ILE A 161 10.68 -0.67 -19.04
C ILE A 161 9.32 -0.59 -18.35
N ASN A 162 8.26 -0.19 -19.08
CA ASN A 162 6.88 -0.17 -18.57
C ASN A 162 6.44 -1.58 -18.14
N ASP A 163 6.74 -2.63 -18.93
CA ASP A 163 6.48 -4.03 -18.59
C ASP A 163 7.15 -4.43 -17.26
N TYR A 164 8.40 -4.02 -17.08
CA TYR A 164 9.10 -4.31 -15.83
C TYR A 164 8.45 -3.61 -14.63
N PHE A 165 8.07 -2.34 -14.75
CA PHE A 165 7.35 -1.63 -13.70
C PHE A 165 6.02 -2.31 -13.38
N ARG A 166 5.26 -2.70 -14.40
CA ARG A 166 4.00 -3.44 -14.26
C ARG A 166 4.19 -4.74 -13.49
N ASP A 167 5.14 -5.57 -13.90
CA ASP A 167 5.38 -6.88 -13.27
C ASP A 167 5.85 -6.73 -11.81
N MET A 168 6.66 -5.72 -11.52
CA MET A 168 7.12 -5.42 -10.17
C MET A 168 5.99 -4.87 -9.28
N LEU A 169 5.11 -4.04 -9.82
CA LEU A 169 3.93 -3.54 -9.10
C LEU A 169 2.97 -4.69 -8.79
N PHE A 170 2.75 -5.60 -9.74
CA PHE A 170 1.97 -6.82 -9.49
C PHE A 170 2.58 -7.66 -8.36
N ALA A 171 3.90 -7.85 -8.37
CA ALA A 171 4.61 -8.57 -7.31
C ALA A 171 4.54 -7.88 -5.93
N LYS A 172 4.28 -6.57 -5.88
CA LYS A 172 4.05 -5.80 -4.65
C LYS A 172 2.61 -5.87 -4.13
N GLY A 173 1.74 -6.63 -4.81
CA GLY A 173 0.37 -6.89 -4.37
C GLY A 173 -0.70 -5.95 -4.95
N TYR A 174 -0.37 -5.19 -5.99
CA TYR A 174 -1.41 -4.49 -6.75
C TYR A 174 -2.16 -5.53 -7.58
N ASN A 175 -3.41 -5.80 -7.24
CA ASN A 175 -4.17 -6.93 -7.80
C ASN A 175 -4.60 -6.72 -9.25
N GLU A 176 -4.74 -5.48 -9.68
CA GLU A 176 -5.17 -5.13 -11.02
C GLU A 176 -4.19 -4.10 -11.60
N VAL A 177 -3.12 -4.60 -12.20
CA VAL A 177 -2.21 -3.79 -13.02
C VAL A 177 -2.61 -4.04 -14.47
N LYS A 178 -3.35 -3.12 -15.04
CA LYS A 178 -3.83 -3.23 -16.42
C LYS A 178 -2.83 -2.52 -17.33
N ASP A 179 -2.36 -3.25 -18.32
CA ASP A 179 -1.54 -2.75 -19.42
C ASP A 179 -2.46 -2.32 -20.57
N GLN A 180 -2.13 -1.21 -21.22
CA GLN A 180 -2.83 -0.70 -22.40
C GLN A 180 -4.37 -0.73 -22.26
N THR A 181 -4.85 -0.38 -21.07
CA THR A 181 -6.29 -0.34 -20.82
C THR A 181 -6.90 0.81 -21.61
N ARG A 182 -7.96 0.49 -22.36
CA ARG A 182 -8.73 1.51 -23.10
C ARG A 182 -9.43 2.45 -22.13
N HIS A 183 -8.88 3.62 -21.95
CA HIS A 183 -9.39 4.66 -21.07
C HIS A 183 -9.61 5.97 -21.83
N GLY A 184 -10.72 6.64 -21.57
CA GLY A 184 -10.97 7.96 -22.14
C GLY A 184 -11.22 7.97 -23.67
N ILE A 185 -10.99 9.12 -24.27
CA ILE A 185 -11.21 9.35 -25.71
C ILE A 185 -9.87 9.61 -26.38
N SER A 186 -9.53 8.84 -27.43
CA SER A 186 -8.35 9.10 -28.24
C SER A 186 -8.48 10.47 -28.94
N VAL A 187 -7.34 11.07 -29.29
CA VAL A 187 -7.26 12.36 -30.03
C VAL A 187 -8.13 12.36 -31.28
N ASN A 188 -8.37 11.19 -31.87
CA ASN A 188 -9.21 11.04 -33.07
C ASN A 188 -10.69 10.73 -32.78
N GLY A 189 -11.09 10.65 -31.51
CA GLY A 189 -12.50 10.46 -31.09
C GLY A 189 -13.13 9.12 -31.46
N LYS A 190 -12.35 8.15 -31.98
CA LYS A 190 -12.88 6.88 -32.50
C LYS A 190 -12.47 5.65 -31.70
N ASP A 191 -11.35 5.71 -30.99
CA ASP A 191 -10.83 4.60 -30.20
C ASP A 191 -10.54 5.07 -28.78
N ALA A 192 -10.70 4.20 -27.79
CA ALA A 192 -10.30 4.51 -26.43
C ALA A 192 -8.77 4.67 -26.38
N ALA A 193 -8.29 5.68 -25.66
CA ALA A 193 -6.87 5.92 -25.46
C ALA A 193 -6.27 4.80 -24.58
N GLU A 194 -5.03 4.40 -24.85
CA GLU A 194 -4.34 3.35 -24.11
C GLU A 194 -3.44 3.99 -23.05
N VAL A 195 -3.69 3.64 -21.77
CA VAL A 195 -2.86 4.01 -20.62
C VAL A 195 -1.71 3.03 -20.51
N ASP A 196 -0.48 3.48 -20.22
CA ASP A 196 0.65 2.58 -20.07
C ASP A 196 0.43 1.60 -18.92
N ILE A 197 0.09 2.10 -17.72
CA ILE A 197 -0.30 1.28 -16.57
C ILE A 197 -1.40 1.97 -15.78
N LEU A 198 -2.51 1.27 -15.56
CA LEU A 198 -3.58 1.69 -14.66
C LEU A 198 -3.53 0.80 -13.41
N LEU A 199 -3.30 1.40 -12.25
CA LEU A 199 -3.36 0.71 -10.97
C LEU A 199 -4.77 0.80 -10.41
N THR A 200 -5.32 -0.36 -10.09
CA THR A 200 -6.62 -0.46 -9.42
C THR A 200 -6.49 -1.25 -8.12
N LYS A 201 -7.32 -0.93 -7.16
CA LYS A 201 -7.45 -1.67 -5.91
C LYS A 201 -8.93 -1.79 -5.59
N GLU A 202 -9.40 -3.00 -5.34
CA GLU A 202 -10.82 -3.29 -5.05
C GLU A 202 -11.79 -2.70 -6.08
N GLY A 203 -11.38 -2.69 -7.36
CA GLY A 203 -12.17 -2.16 -8.46
C GLY A 203 -12.14 -0.63 -8.61
N SER A 204 -11.45 0.09 -7.72
CA SER A 204 -11.27 1.54 -7.80
C SER A 204 -9.91 1.89 -8.39
N GLU A 205 -9.88 2.90 -9.26
CA GLU A 205 -8.62 3.43 -9.78
C GLU A 205 -7.88 4.19 -8.67
N ILE A 206 -6.61 3.84 -8.46
CA ILE A 206 -5.78 4.49 -7.44
C ILE A 206 -4.63 5.28 -8.04
N ALA A 207 -4.13 4.90 -9.22
CA ALA A 207 -3.06 5.60 -9.89
C ALA A 207 -3.05 5.36 -11.40
N ILE A 208 -2.71 6.41 -12.15
CA ILE A 208 -2.38 6.38 -13.58
C ILE A 208 -0.87 6.55 -13.70
N PHE A 209 -0.24 5.70 -14.48
CA PHE A 209 1.19 5.76 -14.77
C PHE A 209 1.39 5.96 -16.26
N GLU A 210 2.21 6.94 -16.63
CA GLU A 210 2.62 7.23 -17.99
C GLU A 210 4.16 7.26 -18.04
N GLY A 211 4.75 6.35 -18.80
CA GLY A 211 6.20 6.22 -18.98
C GLY A 211 6.68 7.04 -20.16
N LEU A 212 7.88 7.61 -20.08
CA LEU A 212 8.54 8.25 -21.20
C LEU A 212 10.05 8.03 -21.16
N LYS A 213 10.61 7.63 -22.28
CA LYS A 213 12.05 7.44 -22.42
C LYS A 213 12.71 8.67 -23.03
N LEU A 214 13.66 9.24 -22.30
CA LEU A 214 14.31 10.51 -22.66
C LEU A 214 15.84 10.42 -22.64
N ASP A 215 16.47 10.86 -23.71
CA ASP A 215 17.91 11.16 -23.80
C ASP A 215 18.21 12.63 -23.56
N SER A 216 17.23 13.48 -23.83
CA SER A 216 17.28 14.94 -23.71
C SER A 216 15.88 15.48 -23.46
N VAL A 217 15.76 16.75 -23.09
CA VAL A 217 14.46 17.41 -22.89
C VAL A 217 13.84 17.71 -24.25
N LYS A 218 12.91 16.85 -24.67
CA LYS A 218 12.11 16.96 -25.91
C LYS A 218 10.76 17.52 -25.55
N THR A 219 10.62 18.83 -25.53
CA THR A 219 9.45 19.54 -24.99
C THR A 219 8.12 19.05 -25.55
N SER A 220 7.96 19.01 -26.90
CA SER A 220 6.73 18.56 -27.53
C SER A 220 6.35 17.11 -27.22
N TYR A 221 7.34 16.24 -27.03
CA TYR A 221 7.10 14.85 -26.64
C TYR A 221 6.63 14.77 -25.18
N ILE A 222 7.27 15.51 -24.29
CA ILE A 222 6.88 15.62 -22.89
C ILE A 222 5.45 16.17 -22.76
N ASP A 223 5.15 17.24 -23.50
CA ASP A 223 3.83 17.89 -23.52
C ASP A 223 2.73 16.91 -23.95
N THR A 224 3.00 16.11 -24.99
CA THR A 224 2.05 15.09 -25.47
C THR A 224 1.75 14.04 -24.39
N HIS A 225 2.76 13.57 -23.66
CA HIS A 225 2.56 12.58 -22.57
C HIS A 225 1.85 13.20 -21.36
N ILE A 226 2.18 14.44 -21.01
CA ILE A 226 1.45 15.17 -19.96
C ILE A 226 -0.02 15.28 -20.34
N GLU A 227 -0.33 15.75 -21.56
CA GLU A 227 -1.71 15.92 -22.01
C GLU A 227 -2.46 14.58 -22.04
N LYS A 228 -1.85 13.51 -22.55
CA LYS A 228 -2.45 12.19 -22.52
C LYS A 228 -2.79 11.77 -21.09
N ALA A 229 -1.82 11.83 -20.16
CA ALA A 229 -1.98 11.35 -18.80
C ALA A 229 -3.05 12.13 -18.04
N ILE A 230 -3.10 13.46 -18.16
CA ILE A 230 -4.00 14.30 -17.35
C ILE A 230 -5.35 14.60 -18.04
N ILE A 231 -5.46 14.52 -19.36
CA ILE A 231 -6.70 14.82 -20.09
C ILE A 231 -7.35 13.56 -20.61
N ASN A 232 -6.63 12.75 -21.39
CA ASN A 232 -7.23 11.65 -22.13
C ASN A 232 -7.49 10.44 -21.21
N TYR A 233 -6.62 10.18 -20.25
CA TYR A 233 -6.70 9.00 -19.39
C TYR A 233 -7.38 9.28 -18.06
N ASN A 234 -7.29 10.49 -17.55
CA ASN A 234 -7.71 10.85 -16.21
C ASN A 234 -9.08 11.53 -16.17
N ALA A 235 -10.14 10.77 -16.42
CA ALA A 235 -11.50 11.30 -16.33
C ALA A 235 -11.98 11.53 -14.89
N LEU A 236 -11.46 10.77 -13.93
CA LEU A 236 -11.93 10.75 -12.55
C LEU A 236 -11.13 11.65 -11.59
N GLY A 237 -10.00 12.22 -12.01
CA GLY A 237 -9.10 12.96 -11.13
C GLY A 237 -8.25 12.03 -10.29
N THR A 238 -7.81 10.92 -10.85
CA THR A 238 -6.94 9.93 -10.21
C THR A 238 -5.52 10.46 -10.08
N ALA A 239 -4.80 10.09 -9.01
CA ALA A 239 -3.39 10.40 -8.85
C ALA A 239 -2.58 9.95 -10.08
N THR A 240 -1.77 10.83 -10.65
CA THR A 240 -1.10 10.58 -11.93
C THR A 240 0.41 10.64 -11.77
N PHE A 241 1.11 9.64 -12.29
CA PHE A 241 2.57 9.52 -12.26
C PHE A 241 3.13 9.57 -13.67
N ILE A 242 3.91 10.61 -13.96
CA ILE A 242 4.63 10.80 -15.22
C ILE A 242 6.08 10.44 -14.97
N VAL A 243 6.51 9.30 -15.52
CA VAL A 243 7.77 8.66 -15.16
C VAL A 243 8.75 8.69 -16.31
N ALA A 244 9.81 9.48 -16.20
CA ALA A 244 10.85 9.61 -17.21
C ALA A 244 12.02 8.63 -16.95
N TYR A 245 12.31 7.78 -17.93
CA TYR A 245 13.50 6.94 -17.99
C TYR A 245 14.61 7.69 -18.72
N VAL A 246 15.58 8.18 -17.97
CA VAL A 246 16.53 9.17 -18.48
C VAL A 246 17.88 8.54 -18.78
N ASN A 247 18.25 8.48 -20.05
CA ASN A 247 19.59 8.15 -20.50
C ASN A 247 20.35 9.44 -20.85
N SER A 248 20.91 10.09 -19.83
CA SER A 248 21.69 11.33 -19.98
C SER A 248 22.97 11.24 -19.16
N ALA A 249 24.09 11.65 -19.77
CA ALA A 249 25.38 11.71 -19.07
C ALA A 249 25.34 12.70 -17.88
N ASP A 250 24.65 13.84 -18.07
CA ASP A 250 24.45 14.85 -17.03
C ASP A 250 22.97 14.86 -16.59
N PHE A 251 22.64 14.00 -15.62
CA PHE A 251 21.31 13.84 -15.10
C PHE A 251 20.81 15.07 -14.31
N GLU A 252 21.71 15.78 -13.64
CA GLU A 252 21.35 16.98 -12.90
C GLU A 252 20.94 18.13 -13.84
N SER A 253 21.73 18.38 -14.88
CA SER A 253 21.37 19.37 -15.91
C SER A 253 20.13 18.98 -16.69
N PHE A 254 19.91 17.67 -16.90
CA PHE A 254 18.68 17.17 -17.50
C PHE A 254 17.48 17.52 -16.60
N TRP A 255 17.54 17.14 -15.32
CA TRP A 255 16.45 17.38 -14.36
C TRP A 255 16.11 18.87 -14.22
N LYS A 256 17.12 19.72 -14.14
CA LYS A 256 16.91 21.18 -14.06
C LYS A 256 16.12 21.69 -15.27
N ARG A 257 16.51 21.30 -16.49
CA ARG A 257 15.81 21.71 -17.72
C ARG A 257 14.42 21.09 -17.84
N TYR A 258 14.26 19.83 -17.43
CA TYR A 258 12.97 19.15 -17.39
C TYR A 258 12.01 19.83 -16.42
N SER A 259 12.46 20.09 -15.21
CA SER A 259 11.66 20.78 -14.18
C SER A 259 11.29 22.20 -14.61
N ASP A 260 12.21 22.92 -15.22
CA ASP A 260 11.94 24.28 -15.74
C ASP A 260 10.86 24.23 -16.84
N HIS A 261 10.96 23.26 -17.76
CA HIS A 261 9.97 23.07 -18.80
C HIS A 261 8.58 22.76 -18.22
N VAL A 262 8.48 21.77 -17.32
CA VAL A 262 7.20 21.38 -16.69
C VAL A 262 6.61 22.51 -15.85
N GLN A 263 7.45 23.29 -15.17
CA GLN A 263 6.99 24.45 -14.37
C GLN A 263 6.35 25.54 -15.23
N HIS A 264 6.79 25.70 -16.50
CA HIS A 264 6.28 26.69 -17.44
C HIS A 264 5.29 26.11 -18.44
N TYR A 265 4.97 24.82 -18.34
CA TYR A 265 3.96 24.20 -19.19
C TYR A 265 2.57 24.79 -18.90
N ASP A 266 1.85 25.12 -19.95
CA ASP A 266 0.48 25.65 -19.86
C ASP A 266 -0.50 24.48 -19.68
N PHE A 267 -0.72 24.10 -18.42
CA PHE A 267 -1.61 22.98 -18.10
C PHE A 267 -3.05 23.27 -18.52
N PRO A 268 -3.71 22.37 -19.25
CA PRO A 268 -5.11 22.56 -19.67
C PRO A 268 -6.12 22.48 -18.51
N LEU A 269 -5.66 22.12 -17.30
CA LEU A 269 -6.45 22.11 -16.07
C LEU A 269 -5.96 23.17 -15.08
N GLN A 270 -6.85 23.61 -14.20
CA GLN A 270 -6.50 24.61 -13.19
C GLN A 270 -5.41 24.07 -12.22
N ILE A 271 -4.35 24.84 -12.06
CA ILE A 271 -3.32 24.55 -11.07
C ILE A 271 -3.77 25.03 -9.69
N ARG A 272 -3.93 24.13 -8.74
CA ARG A 272 -4.26 24.43 -7.33
C ARG A 272 -3.02 24.61 -6.48
N LYS A 273 -2.04 23.73 -6.67
CA LYS A 273 -0.68 23.87 -6.08
C LYS A 273 0.34 23.84 -7.21
N LYS A 274 1.20 24.85 -7.26
CA LYS A 274 2.25 24.95 -8.28
C LYS A 274 3.24 23.80 -8.16
N PHE A 275 3.93 23.49 -9.24
CA PHE A 275 5.03 22.53 -9.29
C PHE A 275 6.09 22.86 -8.23
N TYR A 276 6.48 21.86 -7.47
CA TYR A 276 7.58 21.94 -6.51
C TYR A 276 8.34 20.61 -6.40
N PRO A 277 9.68 20.66 -6.30
CA PRO A 277 10.48 19.47 -6.11
C PRO A 277 10.28 18.89 -4.71
N LEU A 278 10.27 17.56 -4.61
CA LEU A 278 10.37 16.83 -3.36
C LEU A 278 11.84 16.56 -3.01
N ALA A 279 12.09 16.07 -1.78
CA ALA A 279 13.42 15.60 -1.40
C ALA A 279 13.87 14.46 -2.34
N TYR A 280 15.12 14.47 -2.77
CA TYR A 280 15.66 13.45 -3.65
C TYR A 280 15.90 12.15 -2.86
N PRO A 281 15.28 11.03 -3.25
CA PRO A 281 15.48 9.76 -2.55
C PRO A 281 16.94 9.27 -2.64
N ASN A 282 17.58 9.50 -3.78
CA ASN A 282 18.96 9.09 -4.08
C ASN A 282 19.55 9.88 -5.26
N ALA A 283 20.78 9.58 -5.65
CA ALA A 283 21.50 10.27 -6.74
C ALA A 283 20.89 10.02 -8.12
N ALA A 284 20.17 8.92 -8.32
CA ALA A 284 19.63 8.50 -9.62
C ALA A 284 18.12 8.77 -9.77
N THR A 285 17.47 9.33 -8.74
CA THR A 285 16.01 9.57 -8.73
C THR A 285 15.73 11.03 -8.43
N ARG A 286 14.80 11.62 -9.15
CA ARG A 286 14.26 12.95 -8.93
C ARG A 286 12.76 12.89 -8.90
N VAL A 287 12.14 13.65 -8.01
CA VAL A 287 10.69 13.70 -7.85
C VAL A 287 10.23 15.13 -7.67
N ALA A 288 9.14 15.48 -8.33
CA ALA A 288 8.41 16.73 -8.11
C ALA A 288 6.90 16.45 -8.19
N THR A 289 6.10 17.36 -7.66
CA THR A 289 4.65 17.22 -7.69
C THR A 289 3.96 18.57 -7.88
N LEU A 290 2.72 18.53 -8.31
CA LEU A 290 1.77 19.64 -8.35
C LEU A 290 0.36 19.11 -8.09
N ILE A 291 -0.60 19.99 -7.80
CA ILE A 291 -2.00 19.63 -7.68
C ILE A 291 -2.77 20.32 -8.79
N LEU A 292 -3.50 19.54 -9.58
CA LEU A 292 -4.45 20.01 -10.58
C LEU A 292 -5.89 19.89 -10.07
N SER A 293 -6.80 20.59 -10.71
CA SER A 293 -8.23 20.51 -10.46
C SER A 293 -8.99 20.26 -11.74
N ARG A 294 -9.83 19.22 -11.75
CA ARG A 294 -10.80 18.92 -12.81
C ARG A 294 -12.20 19.14 -12.26
N ASP A 295 -12.93 20.10 -12.78
CA ASP A 295 -14.30 20.41 -12.36
C ASP A 295 -14.47 20.60 -10.82
N GLY A 296 -13.43 21.18 -10.17
CA GLY A 296 -13.41 21.38 -8.73
C GLY A 296 -12.91 20.17 -7.94
N PHE A 297 -12.58 19.08 -8.60
CA PHE A 297 -11.98 17.89 -7.99
C PHE A 297 -10.44 17.97 -8.10
N ASP A 298 -9.78 18.14 -6.96
CA ASP A 298 -8.33 18.30 -6.88
C ASP A 298 -7.64 16.95 -6.83
N PHE A 299 -6.51 16.76 -7.54
CA PHE A 299 -5.75 15.52 -7.58
C PHE A 299 -4.24 15.78 -7.77
N PRO A 300 -3.37 14.91 -7.21
CA PRO A 300 -1.93 15.06 -7.33
C PRO A 300 -1.40 14.52 -8.66
N VAL A 301 -0.41 15.22 -9.21
CA VAL A 301 0.40 14.76 -10.34
C VAL A 301 1.86 14.75 -9.92
N TYR A 302 2.52 13.60 -10.10
CA TYR A 302 3.92 13.39 -9.78
C TYR A 302 4.75 13.29 -11.05
N PHE A 303 5.89 13.94 -11.05
CA PHE A 303 6.90 13.86 -12.09
C PHE A 303 8.12 13.17 -11.51
N ILE A 304 8.45 12.00 -12.04
CA ILE A 304 9.56 11.19 -11.56
C ILE A 304 10.57 11.04 -12.69
N ALA A 305 11.85 11.15 -12.38
CA ALA A 305 12.90 10.81 -13.32
C ALA A 305 13.86 9.80 -12.70
N PHE A 306 14.06 8.69 -13.41
CA PHE A 306 15.04 7.64 -13.09
C PHE A 306 16.19 7.68 -14.08
N LYS A 307 17.42 7.75 -13.57
CA LYS A 307 18.60 7.63 -14.42
C LYS A 307 18.79 6.17 -14.82
N ILE A 308 18.70 5.89 -16.12
CA ILE A 308 19.05 4.58 -16.70
C ILE A 308 20.44 4.64 -17.34
N SER A 309 21.08 3.48 -17.54
CA SER A 309 22.45 3.37 -18.07
C SER A 309 22.54 3.63 -19.56
#